data_40d4b018fe8f40647fdf1e3589aa580a
#
_entry.id   40d4b018fe8f40647fdf1e3589aa580a
#
_cell.length_a   1.000
_cell.length_b   1.000
_cell.length_c   1.000
_cell.angle_alpha   90.00
_cell.angle_beta   90.00
_cell.angle_gamma   90.00
#
_symmetry.space_group_name_H-M   'P 1'
#
loop_
_entity.id
_entity.type
_entity.pdbx_description
1 polymer ?
#
loop_
_entity_poly.entity_id
_entity_poly.type
_entity_poly.pdbx_seq_one_letter_code
_entity_poly.pdbx_strand_id
1 'polypeptide(L)'
;QRPYKWGGKNINQLFSDIAIHKEKSAYRLGTIVFHQVGAKKNIVDGQQRTISLLLAARALIQRNKEKRLDREDLRERLSELDKKMVNPSFTSEISQRNIHRNYLEVARIVSRAEFTEAHIDFFLNKCQLVAVALNDVSEAFQFFDSQNARGRDLEPHDLLKAFHLREFSPRDEPLKVATVALWESSDTKELATLFSQYLYRIRNWSKGLSARYFSKDDSDLFKGVNIDTVASYPYVEQLRIAHHYVGHYNAQYERKIDSLELDFPFHLDQIIINGRRFFEMISHYQSKVAQISAESWNGHELVGAECLDGHAKKIMDTLNSYPARTRTGDCYVRAIF
;
A
#
# COMPACT_ATOMS: atom_id res chain seq x y z
N GLN A 1 -6.73 -4.30 4.76
CA GLN A 1 -7.47 -3.33 3.93
C GLN A 1 -6.62 -2.08 3.73
N ARG A 2 -6.54 -1.56 2.51
CA ARG A 2 -5.86 -0.28 2.26
C ARG A 2 -6.64 0.85 2.94
N PRO A 3 -5.97 1.85 3.54
CA PRO A 3 -6.67 3.01 4.08
C PRO A 3 -7.40 3.77 2.98
N TYR A 4 -8.49 4.43 3.36
CA TYR A 4 -9.22 5.29 2.46
C TYR A 4 -8.44 6.60 2.24
N LYS A 5 -7.87 6.76 1.04
CA LYS A 5 -6.95 7.86 0.69
C LYS A 5 -7.56 8.92 -0.26
N TRP A 6 -8.75 8.70 -0.80
CA TRP A 6 -9.39 9.71 -1.64
C TRP A 6 -9.62 11.01 -0.86
N GLY A 7 -9.33 12.12 -1.52
CA GLY A 7 -9.55 13.46 -1.00
C GLY A 7 -10.66 14.20 -1.76
N GLY A 8 -10.92 15.44 -1.38
CA GLY A 8 -11.97 16.27 -1.98
C GLY A 8 -11.88 16.40 -3.50
N LYS A 9 -10.68 16.40 -4.09
CA LYS A 9 -10.52 16.40 -5.56
C LYS A 9 -11.16 15.18 -6.22
N ASN A 10 -10.99 13.99 -5.64
CA ASN A 10 -11.56 12.76 -6.17
C ASN A 10 -13.08 12.76 -6.06
N ILE A 11 -13.61 13.28 -4.95
CA ILE A 11 -15.06 13.45 -4.72
C ILE A 11 -15.64 14.42 -5.74
N ASN A 12 -15.03 15.61 -5.88
CA ASN A 12 -15.51 16.62 -6.83
C ASN A 12 -15.48 16.07 -8.26
N GLN A 13 -14.43 15.32 -8.67
CA GLN A 13 -14.37 14.69 -9.98
C GLN A 13 -15.50 13.67 -10.16
N LEU A 14 -15.75 12.80 -9.19
CA LEU A 14 -16.84 11.81 -9.25
C LEU A 14 -18.19 12.48 -9.48
N PHE A 15 -18.52 13.54 -8.74
CA PHE A 15 -19.78 14.22 -8.88
C PHE A 15 -19.86 15.10 -10.15
N SER A 16 -18.74 15.66 -10.60
CA SER A 16 -18.64 16.32 -11.91
C SER A 16 -18.91 15.36 -13.04
N ASP A 17 -18.35 14.16 -13.00
CA ASP A 17 -18.57 13.12 -14.02
C ASP A 17 -20.04 12.69 -14.04
N ILE A 18 -20.67 12.52 -12.87
CA ILE A 18 -22.10 12.20 -12.76
C ILE A 18 -22.95 13.33 -13.39
N ALA A 19 -22.62 14.60 -13.11
CA ALA A 19 -23.35 15.73 -13.64
C ALA A 19 -23.20 15.87 -15.16
N ILE A 20 -21.98 15.69 -15.69
CA ILE A 20 -21.70 15.76 -17.15
C ILE A 20 -22.45 14.66 -17.91
N HIS A 21 -22.59 13.48 -17.31
CA HIS A 21 -23.16 12.33 -17.99
C HIS A 21 -24.65 12.09 -17.70
N LYS A 22 -25.31 12.99 -16.98
CA LYS A 22 -26.69 12.82 -16.49
C LYS A 22 -27.76 12.55 -17.59
N GLU A 23 -27.48 12.94 -18.83
CA GLU A 23 -28.37 12.74 -19.97
C GLU A 23 -28.18 11.35 -20.63
N LYS A 24 -27.18 10.58 -20.21
CA LYS A 24 -26.95 9.24 -20.76
C LYS A 24 -27.96 8.24 -20.19
N SER A 25 -28.25 7.22 -20.99
CA SER A 25 -29.09 6.09 -20.54
C SER A 25 -28.47 5.28 -19.42
N ALA A 26 -27.13 5.23 -19.35
CA ALA A 26 -26.37 4.60 -18.30
C ALA A 26 -24.95 5.18 -18.24
N TYR A 27 -24.36 5.20 -17.02
CA TYR A 27 -22.98 5.61 -16.80
C TYR A 27 -22.24 4.60 -15.91
N ARG A 28 -21.14 4.07 -16.41
CA ARG A 28 -20.32 3.09 -15.67
C ARG A 28 -19.33 3.81 -14.78
N LEU A 29 -19.52 3.67 -13.48
CA LEU A 29 -18.62 4.21 -12.44
C LEU A 29 -17.32 3.39 -12.31
N GLY A 30 -17.28 2.19 -12.87
CA GLY A 30 -16.12 1.31 -12.87
C GLY A 30 -16.40 -0.09 -12.34
N THR A 31 -15.34 -0.79 -11.93
CA THR A 31 -15.38 -2.19 -11.48
C THR A 31 -15.12 -2.28 -9.99
N ILE A 32 -15.78 -3.22 -9.32
CA ILE A 32 -15.48 -3.69 -7.96
C ILE A 32 -15.17 -5.18 -8.05
N VAL A 33 -14.05 -5.59 -7.46
CA VAL A 33 -13.64 -6.99 -7.41
C VAL A 33 -13.79 -7.52 -5.99
N PHE A 34 -14.51 -8.61 -5.85
CA PHE A 34 -14.72 -9.31 -4.60
C PHE A 34 -13.99 -10.66 -4.62
N HIS A 35 -13.32 -10.98 -3.54
CA HIS A 35 -12.94 -12.33 -3.19
C HIS A 35 -14.00 -12.91 -2.26
N GLN A 36 -14.63 -13.99 -2.68
CA GLN A 36 -15.71 -14.63 -1.94
C GLN A 36 -15.18 -15.77 -1.08
N VAL A 37 -15.41 -15.68 0.23
CA VAL A 37 -15.10 -16.74 1.20
C VAL A 37 -16.38 -17.14 1.89
N GLY A 38 -17.00 -18.22 1.44
CA GLY A 38 -18.32 -18.63 1.90
C GLY A 38 -19.35 -17.53 1.63
N ALA A 39 -20.03 -17.05 2.67
CA ALA A 39 -21.01 -15.96 2.58
C ALA A 39 -20.38 -14.56 2.61
N LYS A 40 -19.09 -14.44 2.94
CA LYS A 40 -18.40 -13.15 3.04
C LYS A 40 -17.79 -12.74 1.70
N LYS A 41 -17.93 -11.47 1.34
CA LYS A 41 -17.32 -10.87 0.15
C LYS A 41 -16.30 -9.80 0.58
N ASN A 42 -15.03 -10.08 0.39
CA ASN A 42 -13.94 -9.16 0.68
C ASN A 42 -13.65 -8.32 -0.57
N ILE A 43 -13.61 -7.01 -0.44
CA ILE A 43 -13.27 -6.13 -1.58
C ILE A 43 -11.77 -6.22 -1.83
N VAL A 44 -11.38 -6.68 -3.00
CA VAL A 44 -9.99 -6.73 -3.47
C VAL A 44 -9.65 -5.46 -4.23
N ASP A 45 -10.56 -4.99 -5.10
CA ASP A 45 -10.43 -3.73 -5.82
C ASP A 45 -11.72 -2.92 -5.82
N GLY A 46 -11.59 -1.60 -6.01
CA GLY A 46 -12.72 -0.67 -5.99
C GLY A 46 -13.09 -0.15 -4.60
N GLN A 47 -12.30 -0.43 -3.57
CA GLN A 47 -12.56 -0.03 -2.18
C GLN A 47 -12.77 1.48 -2.03
N GLN A 48 -11.89 2.31 -2.61
CA GLN A 48 -11.98 3.78 -2.55
C GLN A 48 -13.32 4.26 -3.11
N ARG A 49 -13.68 3.75 -4.28
CA ARG A 49 -14.95 4.06 -4.96
C ARG A 49 -16.15 3.61 -4.14
N THR A 50 -16.13 2.39 -3.63
CA THR A 50 -17.23 1.86 -2.82
C THR A 50 -17.49 2.72 -1.59
N ILE A 51 -16.45 3.11 -0.85
CA ILE A 51 -16.59 3.99 0.31
C ILE A 51 -17.16 5.35 -0.12
N SER A 52 -16.65 5.94 -1.20
CA SER A 52 -17.15 7.24 -1.69
C SER A 52 -18.61 7.20 -2.10
N LEU A 53 -19.05 6.10 -2.74
CA LEU A 53 -20.47 5.91 -3.09
C LEU A 53 -21.35 5.67 -1.86
N LEU A 54 -20.84 5.00 -0.82
CA LEU A 54 -21.53 4.91 0.47
C LEU A 54 -21.69 6.28 1.14
N LEU A 55 -20.66 7.13 1.08
CA LEU A 55 -20.76 8.51 1.59
C LEU A 55 -21.81 9.33 0.81
N ALA A 56 -21.84 9.17 -0.53
CA ALA A 56 -22.84 9.79 -1.39
C ALA A 56 -24.26 9.34 -0.99
N ALA A 57 -24.47 8.03 -0.88
CA ALA A 57 -25.76 7.48 -0.48
C ALA A 57 -26.22 8.01 0.90
N ARG A 58 -25.31 8.06 1.88
CA ARG A 58 -25.61 8.61 3.22
C ARG A 58 -26.02 10.08 3.18
N ALA A 59 -25.31 10.90 2.41
CA ALA A 59 -25.65 12.32 2.30
C ALA A 59 -27.02 12.51 1.62
N LEU A 60 -27.36 11.70 0.63
CA LEU A 60 -28.69 11.71 -0.02
C LEU A 60 -29.80 11.23 0.92
N ILE A 61 -29.55 10.19 1.69
CA ILE A 61 -30.49 9.73 2.73
C ILE A 61 -30.72 10.82 3.77
N GLN A 62 -29.67 11.52 4.20
CA GLN A 62 -29.79 12.63 5.14
C GLN A 62 -30.64 13.77 4.55
N ARG A 63 -30.41 14.13 3.28
CA ARG A 63 -31.22 15.11 2.55
C ARG A 63 -32.71 14.70 2.47
N ASN A 64 -33.00 13.41 2.31
CA ASN A 64 -34.36 12.87 2.34
C ASN A 64 -35.00 12.99 3.73
N LYS A 65 -34.26 12.67 4.80
CA LYS A 65 -34.72 12.82 6.19
C LYS A 65 -35.07 14.28 6.55
N GLU A 66 -34.37 15.23 5.96
CA GLU A 66 -34.62 16.66 6.10
C GLU A 66 -35.80 17.16 5.26
N LYS A 67 -36.54 16.24 4.57
CA LYS A 67 -37.70 16.54 3.72
C LYS A 67 -37.43 17.54 2.60
N ARG A 68 -36.21 17.51 2.04
CA ARG A 68 -35.76 18.39 0.96
C ARG A 68 -35.90 17.76 -0.44
N LEU A 69 -36.78 16.81 -0.61
CA LEU A 69 -37.08 16.14 -1.87
C LEU A 69 -38.58 16.15 -2.11
N ASP A 70 -38.98 16.49 -3.33
CA ASP A 70 -40.38 16.57 -3.74
C ASP A 70 -40.87 15.25 -4.33
N ARG A 71 -40.01 14.55 -5.10
CA ARG A 71 -40.35 13.27 -5.76
C ARG A 71 -40.51 12.13 -4.77
N GLU A 72 -41.68 11.50 -4.79
CA GLU A 72 -42.03 10.41 -3.86
C GLU A 72 -41.25 9.13 -4.15
N ASP A 73 -41.06 8.78 -5.43
CA ASP A 73 -40.29 7.62 -5.85
C ASP A 73 -38.84 7.65 -5.34
N LEU A 74 -38.21 8.82 -5.35
CA LEU A 74 -36.86 8.99 -4.81
C LEU A 74 -36.82 8.90 -3.27
N ARG A 75 -37.85 9.43 -2.61
CA ARG A 75 -37.98 9.34 -1.14
C ARG A 75 -38.12 7.90 -0.68
N GLU A 76 -39.00 7.14 -1.34
CA GLU A 76 -39.19 5.71 -1.05
C GLU A 76 -37.90 4.92 -1.25
N ARG A 77 -37.25 5.11 -2.41
CA ARG A 77 -36.00 4.40 -2.74
C ARG A 77 -34.86 4.72 -1.78
N LEU A 78 -34.70 5.97 -1.37
CA LEU A 78 -33.70 6.35 -0.35
C LEU A 78 -34.06 5.80 1.02
N SER A 79 -35.34 5.70 1.37
CA SER A 79 -35.78 5.08 2.62
C SER A 79 -35.54 3.58 2.65
N GLU A 80 -35.73 2.88 1.53
CA GLU A 80 -35.34 1.47 1.39
C GLU A 80 -33.83 1.27 1.46
N LEU A 81 -33.07 2.16 0.82
CA LEU A 81 -31.61 2.12 0.86
C LEU A 81 -31.10 2.33 2.30
N ASP A 82 -31.69 3.22 3.08
CA ASP A 82 -31.34 3.46 4.47
C ASP A 82 -31.47 2.18 5.33
N LYS A 83 -32.53 1.40 5.11
CA LYS A 83 -32.77 0.13 5.82
C LYS A 83 -31.69 -0.94 5.49
N LYS A 84 -31.11 -0.87 4.31
CA LYS A 84 -30.11 -1.86 3.80
C LYS A 84 -28.67 -1.33 3.94
N MET A 85 -28.49 -0.10 4.39
CA MET A 85 -27.18 0.55 4.45
C MET A 85 -26.25 -0.13 5.45
N VAL A 86 -25.06 -0.50 4.98
CA VAL A 86 -24.01 -1.05 5.84
C VAL A 86 -23.23 0.09 6.50
N ASN A 87 -22.89 -0.10 7.77
CA ASN A 87 -22.04 0.80 8.56
C ASN A 87 -20.67 0.16 8.82
N PRO A 88 -19.71 0.26 7.89
CA PRO A 88 -18.40 -0.29 8.11
C PRO A 88 -17.65 0.51 9.18
N SER A 89 -16.92 -0.18 10.05
CA SER A 89 -15.99 0.43 10.99
C SER A 89 -14.59 0.52 10.37
N PHE A 90 -13.87 1.59 10.65
CA PHE A 90 -12.52 1.82 10.16
C PHE A 90 -11.59 2.08 11.35
N THR A 91 -10.51 1.32 11.44
CA THR A 91 -9.50 1.45 12.51
C THR A 91 -8.39 2.43 12.16
N SER A 92 -8.13 2.65 10.87
CA SER A 92 -7.10 3.57 10.39
C SER A 92 -7.52 5.03 10.60
N GLU A 93 -6.72 5.81 11.31
CA GLU A 93 -6.93 7.26 11.50
C GLU A 93 -6.99 8.03 10.18
N ILE A 94 -6.16 7.63 9.20
CA ILE A 94 -6.17 8.22 7.85
C ILE A 94 -7.54 8.01 7.21
N SER A 95 -8.08 6.79 7.31
CA SER A 95 -9.41 6.49 6.79
C SER A 95 -10.50 7.31 7.50
N GLN A 96 -10.49 7.35 8.82
CA GLN A 96 -11.48 8.08 9.60
C GLN A 96 -11.48 9.57 9.24
N ARG A 97 -10.30 10.19 9.18
CA ARG A 97 -10.14 11.59 8.80
C ARG A 97 -10.64 11.88 7.38
N ASN A 98 -10.24 11.06 6.41
CA ASN A 98 -10.62 11.28 5.02
C ASN A 98 -12.11 10.99 4.78
N ILE A 99 -12.68 10.00 5.45
CA ILE A 99 -14.11 9.68 5.39
C ILE A 99 -14.91 10.89 5.94
N HIS A 100 -14.52 11.43 7.09
CA HIS A 100 -15.18 12.58 7.67
C HIS A 100 -15.13 13.79 6.73
N ARG A 101 -13.93 14.15 6.25
CA ARG A 101 -13.75 15.28 5.32
C ARG A 101 -14.55 15.11 4.03
N ASN A 102 -14.50 13.92 3.45
CA ASN A 102 -15.21 13.64 2.21
C ASN A 102 -16.72 13.56 2.39
N TYR A 103 -17.20 13.11 3.55
CA TYR A 103 -18.62 13.18 3.86
C TYR A 103 -19.13 14.64 3.89
N LEU A 104 -18.39 15.54 4.54
CA LEU A 104 -18.73 16.97 4.56
C LEU A 104 -18.72 17.57 3.15
N GLU A 105 -17.74 17.21 2.32
CA GLU A 105 -17.68 17.68 0.93
C GLU A 105 -18.84 17.15 0.10
N VAL A 106 -19.17 15.86 0.22
CA VAL A 106 -20.34 15.25 -0.44
C VAL A 106 -21.63 15.93 0.02
N ALA A 107 -21.82 16.11 1.34
CA ALA A 107 -23.01 16.78 1.88
C ALA A 107 -23.15 18.21 1.31
N ARG A 108 -22.03 18.94 1.20
CA ARG A 108 -21.99 20.26 0.58
C ARG A 108 -22.42 20.21 -0.90
N ILE A 109 -21.93 19.23 -1.67
CA ILE A 109 -22.28 19.09 -3.09
C ILE A 109 -23.76 18.79 -3.26
N VAL A 110 -24.27 17.78 -2.55
CA VAL A 110 -25.68 17.35 -2.70
C VAL A 110 -26.69 18.35 -2.14
N SER A 111 -26.25 19.33 -1.33
CA SER A 111 -27.09 20.40 -0.80
C SER A 111 -27.17 21.62 -1.70
N ARG A 112 -26.36 21.70 -2.76
CA ARG A 112 -26.40 22.83 -3.70
C ARG A 112 -27.67 22.82 -4.54
N ALA A 113 -28.13 24.00 -4.94
CA ALA A 113 -29.31 24.15 -5.78
C ALA A 113 -29.13 23.48 -7.16
N GLU A 114 -27.89 23.50 -7.69
CA GLU A 114 -27.55 22.88 -8.98
C GLU A 114 -27.64 21.35 -8.93
N PHE A 115 -27.56 20.74 -7.74
CA PHE A 115 -27.70 19.28 -7.58
C PHE A 115 -29.17 18.91 -7.40
N THR A 116 -29.87 18.83 -8.51
CA THR A 116 -31.32 18.60 -8.58
C THR A 116 -31.70 17.14 -8.36
N GLU A 117 -32.99 16.86 -8.23
CA GLU A 117 -33.52 15.49 -8.14
C GLU A 117 -33.23 14.65 -9.38
N ALA A 118 -33.05 15.27 -10.55
CA ALA A 118 -32.58 14.57 -11.75
C ALA A 118 -31.18 13.97 -11.58
N HIS A 119 -30.29 14.63 -10.84
CA HIS A 119 -28.96 14.08 -10.52
C HIS A 119 -29.06 12.91 -9.54
N ILE A 120 -29.99 13.00 -8.58
CA ILE A 120 -30.26 11.91 -7.63
C ILE A 120 -30.82 10.69 -8.36
N ASP A 121 -31.79 10.90 -9.24
CA ASP A 121 -32.36 9.84 -10.06
C ASP A 121 -31.30 9.17 -10.93
N PHE A 122 -30.47 9.96 -11.59
CA PHE A 122 -29.37 9.45 -12.40
C PHE A 122 -28.36 8.63 -11.57
N PHE A 123 -27.98 9.15 -10.40
CA PHE A 123 -27.07 8.45 -9.49
C PHE A 123 -27.63 7.12 -9.02
N LEU A 124 -28.91 7.07 -8.64
CA LEU A 124 -29.54 5.85 -8.11
C LEU A 124 -29.92 4.83 -9.16
N ASN A 125 -30.31 5.27 -10.37
CA ASN A 125 -30.96 4.43 -11.35
C ASN A 125 -30.16 4.22 -12.64
N LYS A 126 -29.21 5.11 -12.96
CA LYS A 126 -28.45 5.09 -14.22
C LYS A 126 -26.95 4.84 -14.03
N CYS A 127 -26.42 5.14 -12.85
CA CYS A 127 -25.03 4.81 -12.53
C CYS A 127 -24.89 3.32 -12.25
N GLN A 128 -23.91 2.70 -12.90
CA GLN A 128 -23.69 1.25 -12.87
C GLN A 128 -22.30 0.93 -12.38
N LEU A 129 -22.17 -0.17 -11.65
CA LEU A 129 -20.91 -0.78 -11.26
C LEU A 129 -20.83 -2.19 -11.83
N VAL A 130 -19.66 -2.57 -12.32
CA VAL A 130 -19.38 -3.96 -12.68
C VAL A 130 -18.86 -4.65 -11.44
N ALA A 131 -19.60 -5.63 -10.92
CA ALA A 131 -19.17 -6.44 -9.78
C ALA A 131 -18.63 -7.78 -10.29
N VAL A 132 -17.38 -8.08 -9.99
CA VAL A 132 -16.72 -9.35 -10.29
C VAL A 132 -16.50 -10.07 -8.97
N ALA A 133 -17.05 -11.27 -8.82
CA ALA A 133 -16.83 -12.12 -7.64
C ALA A 133 -15.97 -13.31 -8.05
N LEU A 134 -14.87 -13.51 -7.37
CA LEU A 134 -13.90 -14.57 -7.60
C LEU A 134 -13.75 -15.40 -6.33
N ASN A 135 -13.69 -16.70 -6.49
CA ASN A 135 -13.57 -17.64 -5.36
C ASN A 135 -12.11 -17.92 -5.00
N ASP A 136 -11.21 -17.77 -5.97
CA ASP A 136 -9.78 -17.94 -5.75
C ASP A 136 -9.08 -16.59 -5.54
N VAL A 137 -8.23 -16.54 -4.50
CA VAL A 137 -7.47 -15.34 -4.14
C VAL A 137 -6.45 -14.98 -5.22
N SER A 138 -5.82 -15.98 -5.84
CA SER A 138 -4.83 -15.78 -6.92
C SER A 138 -5.48 -15.17 -8.15
N GLU A 139 -6.65 -15.69 -8.55
CA GLU A 139 -7.41 -15.13 -9.67
C GLU A 139 -7.86 -13.69 -9.39
N ALA A 140 -8.29 -13.42 -8.15
CA ALA A 140 -8.69 -12.07 -7.75
C ALA A 140 -7.53 -11.07 -7.84
N PHE A 141 -6.31 -11.49 -7.49
CA PHE A 141 -5.12 -10.67 -7.64
C PHE A 141 -4.65 -10.54 -9.09
N GLN A 142 -4.71 -11.61 -9.89
CA GLN A 142 -4.39 -11.54 -11.32
C GLN A 142 -5.35 -10.60 -12.07
N PHE A 143 -6.64 -10.68 -11.74
CA PHE A 143 -7.64 -9.76 -12.30
C PHE A 143 -7.36 -8.31 -11.88
N PHE A 144 -7.03 -8.08 -10.61
CA PHE A 144 -6.62 -6.79 -10.09
C PHE A 144 -5.39 -6.24 -10.83
N ASP A 145 -4.35 -7.04 -10.99
CA ASP A 145 -3.12 -6.66 -11.70
C ASP A 145 -3.41 -6.32 -13.17
N SER A 146 -4.25 -7.11 -13.84
CA SER A 146 -4.64 -6.88 -15.24
C SER A 146 -5.48 -5.62 -15.44
N GLN A 147 -6.35 -5.28 -14.50
CA GLN A 147 -7.16 -4.05 -14.54
C GLN A 147 -6.32 -2.81 -14.24
N ASN A 148 -5.37 -2.90 -13.32
CA ASN A 148 -4.48 -1.80 -12.98
C ASN A 148 -3.45 -1.50 -14.08
N ALA A 149 -3.12 -2.48 -14.91
CA ALA A 149 -2.32 -2.27 -16.12
C ALA A 149 -3.00 -1.34 -17.15
N ARG A 150 -4.31 -1.13 -17.03
CA ARG A 150 -5.10 -0.24 -17.90
C ARG A 150 -5.50 1.09 -17.24
N GLY A 151 -5.19 1.27 -15.95
CA GLY A 151 -5.55 2.45 -15.16
C GLY A 151 -4.34 3.22 -14.65
N ARG A 152 -4.43 3.75 -13.43
CA ARG A 152 -3.30 4.39 -12.77
C ARG A 152 -2.29 3.30 -12.42
N ASP A 153 -1.08 3.42 -12.92
CA ASP A 153 -0.02 2.46 -12.67
C ASP A 153 0.18 2.24 -11.16
N LEU A 154 0.10 0.97 -10.73
CA LEU A 154 0.58 0.58 -9.40
C LEU A 154 2.09 0.76 -9.38
N GLU A 155 2.58 1.29 -8.29
CA GLU A 155 4.02 1.32 -8.07
C GLU A 155 4.57 -0.11 -7.93
N PRO A 156 5.80 -0.39 -8.39
CA PRO A 156 6.38 -1.72 -8.31
C PRO A 156 6.35 -2.32 -6.90
N HIS A 157 6.52 -1.49 -5.86
CA HIS A 157 6.48 -1.93 -4.47
C HIS A 157 5.08 -2.35 -3.99
N ASP A 158 4.00 -1.84 -4.60
CA ASP A 158 2.63 -2.29 -4.32
C ASP A 158 2.38 -3.70 -4.87
N LEU A 159 2.95 -4.01 -6.05
CA LEU A 159 2.90 -5.35 -6.63
C LEU A 159 3.66 -6.36 -5.76
N LEU A 160 4.84 -5.96 -5.28
CA LEU A 160 5.65 -6.78 -4.37
C LEU A 160 4.93 -7.03 -3.05
N LYS A 161 4.28 -6.01 -2.47
CA LYS A 161 3.43 -6.18 -1.29
C LYS A 161 2.38 -7.27 -1.51
N ALA A 162 1.63 -7.17 -2.60
CA ALA A 162 0.56 -8.11 -2.92
C ALA A 162 1.11 -9.54 -3.11
N PHE A 163 2.25 -9.67 -3.80
CA PHE A 163 2.93 -10.95 -4.00
C PHE A 163 3.33 -11.59 -2.66
N HIS A 164 4.08 -10.88 -1.83
CA HIS A 164 4.60 -11.45 -0.58
C HIS A 164 3.51 -11.69 0.48
N LEU A 165 2.40 -10.94 0.48
CA LEU A 165 1.28 -11.23 1.37
C LEU A 165 0.59 -12.57 1.07
N ARG A 166 0.67 -13.07 -0.15
CA ARG A 166 0.18 -14.42 -0.51
C ARG A 166 1.04 -15.54 0.06
N GLU A 167 2.33 -15.27 0.22
CA GLU A 167 3.33 -16.22 0.69
C GLU A 167 3.37 -16.36 2.22
N PHE A 168 2.48 -15.66 2.97
CA PHE A 168 2.36 -15.86 4.40
C PHE A 168 1.74 -17.22 4.70
N SER A 169 2.29 -17.89 5.72
CA SER A 169 1.68 -19.08 6.28
C SER A 169 0.29 -18.75 6.88
N PRO A 170 -0.70 -19.62 6.77
CA PRO A 170 -1.99 -19.46 7.45
C PRO A 170 -1.86 -19.26 8.99
N ARG A 171 -0.76 -19.73 9.58
CA ARG A 171 -0.46 -19.56 11.00
C ARG A 171 -0.05 -18.13 11.36
N ASP A 172 0.40 -17.34 10.38
CA ASP A 172 0.93 -15.99 10.56
C ASP A 172 -0.12 -14.89 10.26
N GLU A 173 -1.41 -15.22 10.21
CA GLU A 173 -2.47 -14.26 9.89
C GLU A 173 -2.48 -13.01 10.80
N PRO A 174 -2.30 -13.12 12.15
CA PRO A 174 -2.19 -11.92 12.99
C PRO A 174 -0.98 -11.04 12.64
N LEU A 175 0.15 -11.67 12.34
CA LEU A 175 1.37 -10.99 11.88
C LEU A 175 1.18 -10.31 10.54
N LYS A 176 0.48 -10.95 9.62
CA LYS A 176 0.13 -10.39 8.32
C LYS A 176 -0.65 -9.09 8.45
N VAL A 177 -1.62 -9.03 9.36
CA VAL A 177 -2.39 -7.81 9.63
C VAL A 177 -1.49 -6.69 10.16
N ALA A 178 -0.62 -6.99 11.12
CA ALA A 178 0.34 -6.03 11.67
C ALA A 178 1.33 -5.53 10.60
N THR A 179 1.85 -6.44 9.77
CA THR A 179 2.76 -6.13 8.67
C THR A 179 2.11 -5.19 7.64
N VAL A 180 0.84 -5.46 7.28
CA VAL A 180 0.07 -4.59 6.37
C VAL A 180 -0.11 -3.21 6.99
N ALA A 181 -0.46 -3.13 8.27
CA ALA A 181 -0.64 -1.86 8.96
C ALA A 181 0.66 -1.03 8.97
N LEU A 182 1.79 -1.67 9.27
CA LEU A 182 3.11 -1.02 9.25
C LEU A 182 3.46 -0.52 7.85
N TRP A 183 3.32 -1.35 6.83
CA TRP A 183 3.58 -0.95 5.44
C TRP A 183 2.72 0.23 4.99
N GLU A 184 1.44 0.23 5.35
CA GLU A 184 0.50 1.28 4.97
C GLU A 184 0.69 2.58 5.76
N SER A 185 1.33 2.52 6.93
CA SER A 185 1.74 3.72 7.69
C SER A 185 2.97 4.41 7.09
N SER A 186 3.78 3.69 6.31
CA SER A 186 4.96 4.25 5.64
C SER A 186 4.56 5.20 4.51
N ASP A 187 5.35 6.25 4.30
CA ASP A 187 5.16 7.15 3.15
C ASP A 187 5.45 6.40 1.85
N THR A 188 4.50 6.46 0.93
CA THR A 188 4.61 5.78 -0.38
C THR A 188 5.80 6.28 -1.20
N LYS A 189 6.19 7.57 -1.04
CA LYS A 189 7.33 8.14 -1.76
C LYS A 189 8.66 7.66 -1.17
N GLU A 190 8.72 7.52 0.16
CA GLU A 190 9.89 6.97 0.84
C GLU A 190 10.10 5.51 0.44
N LEU A 191 9.03 4.70 0.40
CA LEU A 191 9.09 3.32 -0.10
C LEU A 191 9.55 3.27 -1.57
N ALA A 192 8.97 4.10 -2.44
CA ALA A 192 9.41 4.18 -3.84
C ALA A 192 10.88 4.55 -3.98
N THR A 193 11.36 5.48 -3.16
CA THR A 193 12.76 5.90 -3.11
C THR A 193 13.66 4.78 -2.60
N LEU A 194 13.26 4.10 -1.51
CA LEU A 194 13.98 2.96 -0.97
C LEU A 194 14.20 1.89 -2.05
N PHE A 195 13.14 1.48 -2.75
CA PHE A 195 13.27 0.47 -3.80
C PHE A 195 14.08 0.95 -4.98
N SER A 196 13.81 2.14 -5.52
CA SER A 196 14.39 2.61 -6.78
C SER A 196 15.84 3.12 -6.62
N GLN A 197 16.15 3.81 -5.53
CA GLN A 197 17.45 4.45 -5.35
C GLN A 197 18.44 3.59 -4.58
N TYR A 198 17.95 2.68 -3.70
CA TYR A 198 18.82 1.86 -2.86
C TYR A 198 18.73 0.37 -3.25
N LEU A 199 17.65 -0.31 -2.92
CA LEU A 199 17.58 -1.78 -3.01
C LEU A 199 17.82 -2.30 -4.43
N TYR A 200 17.15 -1.71 -5.43
CA TYR A 200 17.28 -2.10 -6.83
C TYR A 200 18.71 -1.89 -7.36
N ARG A 201 19.29 -0.73 -7.05
CA ARG A 201 20.64 -0.40 -7.51
C ARG A 201 21.68 -1.32 -6.92
N ILE A 202 21.65 -1.53 -5.61
CA ILE A 202 22.61 -2.40 -4.93
C ILE A 202 22.51 -3.83 -5.45
N ARG A 203 21.27 -4.31 -5.57
CA ARG A 203 21.02 -5.68 -6.07
C ARG A 203 21.52 -5.92 -7.49
N ASN A 204 21.45 -4.92 -8.37
CA ASN A 204 22.01 -5.02 -9.70
C ASN A 204 23.53 -4.81 -9.71
N TRP A 205 24.02 -3.83 -8.97
CA TRP A 205 25.45 -3.54 -8.93
C TRP A 205 26.26 -4.67 -8.29
N SER A 206 25.73 -5.37 -7.31
CA SER A 206 26.35 -6.57 -6.76
C SER A 206 26.59 -7.67 -7.82
N LYS A 207 25.78 -7.64 -8.89
CA LYS A 207 25.89 -8.55 -10.04
C LYS A 207 26.61 -7.93 -11.23
N GLY A 208 27.17 -6.72 -11.11
CA GLY A 208 27.81 -5.99 -12.20
C GLY A 208 26.85 -5.45 -13.26
N LEU A 209 25.55 -5.41 -12.97
CA LEU A 209 24.52 -4.92 -13.89
C LEU A 209 24.24 -3.43 -13.70
N SER A 210 23.81 -2.74 -14.77
CA SER A 210 23.36 -1.35 -14.68
C SER A 210 22.00 -1.25 -14.00
N ALA A 211 21.75 -0.13 -13.26
CA ALA A 211 20.50 0.09 -12.53
C ALA A 211 20.09 1.54 -12.63
N ARG A 212 19.44 1.95 -13.72
CA ARG A 212 18.99 3.34 -13.93
C ARG A 212 17.60 3.59 -13.40
N TYR A 213 16.65 2.76 -13.78
CA TYR A 213 15.23 2.94 -13.47
C TYR A 213 14.67 1.63 -12.94
N PHE A 214 13.94 1.72 -11.83
CA PHE A 214 13.19 0.60 -11.29
C PHE A 214 11.77 0.62 -11.84
N SER A 215 11.41 -0.42 -12.58
CA SER A 215 10.12 -0.57 -13.24
C SER A 215 9.33 -1.76 -12.69
N LYS A 216 8.12 -1.96 -13.17
CA LYS A 216 7.31 -3.14 -12.85
C LYS A 216 7.97 -4.44 -13.29
N ASP A 217 8.63 -4.41 -14.44
CA ASP A 217 9.31 -5.58 -15.01
C ASP A 217 10.49 -6.02 -14.15
N ASP A 218 11.09 -5.08 -13.41
CA ASP A 218 12.18 -5.36 -12.48
C ASP A 218 11.71 -5.93 -11.14
N SER A 219 10.40 -5.94 -10.88
CA SER A 219 9.85 -6.43 -9.61
C SER A 219 10.22 -7.88 -9.31
N ASP A 220 10.46 -8.70 -10.33
CA ASP A 220 10.86 -10.10 -10.19
C ASP A 220 12.21 -10.28 -9.49
N LEU A 221 13.05 -9.25 -9.49
CA LEU A 221 14.31 -9.26 -8.73
C LEU A 221 14.09 -9.38 -7.21
N PHE A 222 12.91 -8.99 -6.73
CA PHE A 222 12.52 -9.04 -5.32
C PHE A 222 11.56 -10.19 -5.01
N LYS A 223 11.30 -11.07 -5.96
CA LYS A 223 10.58 -12.32 -5.76
C LYS A 223 11.59 -13.46 -5.66
N GLY A 224 11.48 -14.28 -4.67
CA GLY A 224 12.45 -15.33 -4.40
C GLY A 224 11.77 -16.64 -4.02
N VAL A 225 12.19 -17.23 -2.92
CA VAL A 225 11.74 -18.56 -2.49
C VAL A 225 10.97 -18.46 -1.17
N ASN A 226 10.04 -19.39 -0.97
CA ASN A 226 9.42 -19.60 0.33
C ASN A 226 10.31 -20.59 1.10
N ILE A 227 10.82 -20.14 2.26
CA ILE A 227 11.80 -20.88 3.04
C ILE A 227 11.23 -22.16 3.66
N ASP A 228 9.91 -22.23 3.83
CA ASP A 228 9.24 -23.37 4.46
C ASP A 228 8.87 -24.49 3.47
N THR A 229 8.78 -24.13 2.19
CA THR A 229 8.29 -25.03 1.13
C THR A 229 9.35 -25.47 0.13
N VAL A 230 10.56 -24.93 0.21
CA VAL A 230 11.62 -25.22 -0.75
C VAL A 230 12.17 -26.63 -0.58
N ALA A 231 12.08 -27.42 -1.64
CA ALA A 231 12.86 -28.64 -1.79
C ALA A 231 14.31 -28.29 -2.16
N SER A 232 15.19 -28.55 -1.25
CA SER A 232 16.62 -28.91 -1.36
C SER A 232 17.48 -28.35 -2.49
N TYR A 233 17.66 -27.03 -2.56
CA TYR A 233 18.91 -26.49 -3.12
C TYR A 233 19.89 -26.24 -1.96
N PRO A 234 21.14 -26.72 -2.00
CA PRO A 234 22.06 -26.63 -0.87
C PRO A 234 22.27 -25.20 -0.32
N TYR A 235 22.33 -24.20 -1.20
CA TYR A 235 22.50 -22.80 -0.78
C TYR A 235 21.24 -22.21 -0.12
N VAL A 236 20.05 -22.66 -0.49
CA VAL A 236 18.79 -22.25 0.15
C VAL A 236 18.65 -22.90 1.51
N GLU A 237 19.13 -24.13 1.66
CA GLU A 237 19.12 -24.84 2.94
C GLU A 237 19.97 -24.13 3.99
N GLN A 238 21.15 -23.64 3.63
CA GLN A 238 21.98 -22.84 4.54
C GLN A 238 21.28 -21.57 4.97
N LEU A 239 20.64 -20.87 4.04
CA LEU A 239 19.86 -19.67 4.33
C LEU A 239 18.67 -19.99 5.24
N ARG A 240 17.97 -21.08 4.99
CA ARG A 240 16.87 -21.58 5.83
C ARG A 240 17.32 -21.82 7.26
N ILE A 241 18.42 -22.55 7.43
CA ILE A 241 18.99 -22.85 8.75
C ILE A 241 19.33 -21.56 9.48
N ALA A 242 20.02 -20.62 8.83
CA ALA A 242 20.39 -19.35 9.43
C ALA A 242 19.17 -18.55 9.91
N HIS A 243 18.13 -18.45 9.08
CA HIS A 243 16.90 -17.73 9.47
C HIS A 243 16.11 -18.44 10.57
N HIS A 244 16.05 -19.77 10.54
CA HIS A 244 15.42 -20.54 11.62
C HIS A 244 16.17 -20.41 12.94
N TYR A 245 17.50 -20.44 12.87
CA TYR A 245 18.34 -20.26 14.06
C TYR A 245 18.08 -18.92 14.71
N VAL A 246 18.15 -17.81 13.95
CA VAL A 246 17.87 -16.47 14.47
C VAL A 246 16.44 -16.38 15.01
N GLY A 247 15.46 -16.89 14.26
CA GLY A 247 14.06 -16.88 14.70
C GLY A 247 13.84 -17.64 16.01
N HIS A 248 14.46 -18.81 16.15
CA HIS A 248 14.39 -19.61 17.40
C HIS A 248 15.12 -18.92 18.55
N TYR A 249 16.30 -18.38 18.30
CA TYR A 249 17.07 -17.63 19.28
C TYR A 249 16.29 -16.43 19.83
N ASN A 250 15.72 -15.61 18.95
CA ASN A 250 14.95 -14.42 19.33
C ASN A 250 13.60 -14.75 19.97
N ALA A 251 13.08 -15.96 19.77
CA ALA A 251 11.85 -16.40 20.42
C ALA A 251 12.03 -16.70 21.91
N GLN A 252 13.24 -16.87 22.40
CA GLN A 252 13.52 -17.13 23.80
C GLN A 252 13.17 -15.91 24.67
N TYR A 253 12.47 -16.16 25.77
CA TYR A 253 11.95 -15.09 26.64
C TYR A 253 13.07 -14.19 27.22
N GLU A 254 14.17 -14.79 27.61
CA GLU A 254 15.33 -14.09 28.17
C GLU A 254 15.94 -13.08 27.19
N ARG A 255 15.97 -13.42 25.89
CA ARG A 255 16.52 -12.54 24.85
C ARG A 255 15.68 -11.29 24.61
N LYS A 256 14.37 -11.41 24.80
CA LYS A 256 13.45 -10.28 24.69
C LYS A 256 13.57 -9.30 25.85
N ILE A 257 13.81 -9.82 27.07
CA ILE A 257 13.99 -8.96 28.26
C ILE A 257 15.30 -8.19 28.17
N ASP A 258 16.39 -8.88 27.79
CA ASP A 258 17.73 -8.31 27.79
C ASP A 258 18.02 -7.49 26.51
N SER A 259 17.09 -7.38 25.58
CA SER A 259 17.26 -6.73 24.25
C SER A 259 18.48 -7.28 23.48
N LEU A 260 18.75 -8.58 23.64
CA LEU A 260 19.87 -9.29 22.99
C LEU A 260 19.42 -10.04 21.74
N GLU A 261 18.43 -9.51 21.02
CA GLU A 261 17.96 -10.10 19.78
C GLU A 261 19.04 -10.02 18.69
N LEU A 262 19.13 -11.08 17.88
CA LEU A 262 20.01 -11.13 16.72
C LEU A 262 19.30 -10.57 15.49
N ASP A 263 20.02 -9.83 14.67
CA ASP A 263 19.55 -9.43 13.36
C ASP A 263 19.46 -10.62 12.42
N PHE A 264 18.41 -10.64 11.58
CA PHE A 264 18.33 -11.61 10.51
C PHE A 264 19.39 -11.32 9.45
N PRO A 265 20.01 -12.36 8.86
CA PRO A 265 21.06 -12.21 7.86
C PRO A 265 20.45 -11.80 6.50
N PHE A 266 19.96 -10.56 6.40
CA PHE A 266 19.45 -10.01 5.16
C PHE A 266 20.58 -9.47 4.29
N HIS A 267 20.73 -10.05 3.10
CA HIS A 267 21.69 -9.61 2.10
C HIS A 267 20.98 -9.36 0.76
N LEU A 268 21.25 -8.22 0.14
CA LEU A 268 20.60 -7.85 -1.12
C LEU A 268 21.14 -8.60 -2.34
N ASP A 269 22.34 -9.17 -2.27
CA ASP A 269 22.94 -10.02 -3.30
C ASP A 269 22.43 -11.46 -3.29
N GLN A 270 21.84 -11.88 -2.18
CA GLN A 270 21.29 -13.22 -2.00
C GLN A 270 19.85 -13.36 -2.53
N ILE A 271 19.34 -14.59 -2.49
CA ILE A 271 17.96 -14.88 -2.82
C ILE A 271 17.02 -14.24 -1.79
N ILE A 272 15.99 -13.59 -2.30
CA ILE A 272 14.92 -13.03 -1.46
C ILE A 272 14.10 -14.17 -0.86
N ILE A 273 13.80 -14.06 0.41
CA ILE A 273 12.86 -14.96 1.09
C ILE A 273 11.47 -14.34 1.03
N ASN A 274 10.53 -15.07 0.44
CA ASN A 274 9.16 -14.61 0.26
C ASN A 274 8.39 -14.52 1.58
N GLY A 275 7.26 -13.84 1.55
CA GLY A 275 6.35 -13.76 2.68
C GLY A 275 6.85 -12.80 3.76
N ARG A 276 6.73 -13.21 5.02
CA ARG A 276 7.07 -12.41 6.20
C ARG A 276 8.49 -11.82 6.14
N ARG A 277 9.47 -12.65 5.75
CA ARG A 277 10.90 -12.25 5.73
C ARG A 277 11.20 -11.13 4.76
N PHE A 278 10.46 -11.03 3.67
CA PHE A 278 10.57 -9.89 2.77
C PHE A 278 10.23 -8.57 3.47
N PHE A 279 9.13 -8.52 4.21
CA PHE A 279 8.74 -7.30 4.92
C PHE A 279 9.71 -6.93 6.03
N GLU A 280 10.22 -7.92 6.76
CA GLU A 280 11.28 -7.71 7.77
C GLU A 280 12.56 -7.18 7.13
N MET A 281 12.96 -7.69 5.98
CA MET A 281 14.09 -7.18 5.20
C MET A 281 13.87 -5.72 4.77
N ILE A 282 12.70 -5.39 4.26
CA ILE A 282 12.38 -4.01 3.86
C ILE A 282 12.44 -3.06 5.06
N SER A 283 11.87 -3.45 6.20
CA SER A 283 11.94 -2.65 7.45
C SER A 283 13.39 -2.48 7.93
N HIS A 284 14.20 -3.53 7.85
CA HIS A 284 15.62 -3.49 8.20
C HIS A 284 16.37 -2.45 7.35
N TYR A 285 16.25 -2.52 6.03
CA TYR A 285 16.90 -1.56 5.14
C TYR A 285 16.31 -0.15 5.22
N GLN A 286 15.01 -0.02 5.47
CA GLN A 286 14.38 1.28 5.70
C GLN A 286 14.95 1.96 6.93
N SER A 287 15.15 1.21 8.02
CA SER A 287 15.82 1.72 9.23
C SER A 287 17.26 2.15 8.97
N LYS A 288 18.05 1.34 8.25
CA LYS A 288 19.43 1.69 7.88
C LYS A 288 19.49 2.96 7.02
N VAL A 289 18.63 3.05 5.99
CA VAL A 289 18.57 4.25 5.14
C VAL A 289 18.16 5.48 5.95
N ALA A 290 17.23 5.35 6.88
CA ALA A 290 16.82 6.45 7.76
C ALA A 290 17.96 6.93 8.64
N GLN A 291 18.71 6.02 9.26
CA GLN A 291 19.90 6.35 10.07
C GLN A 291 20.93 7.14 9.26
N ILE A 292 21.22 6.67 8.04
CA ILE A 292 22.20 7.31 7.15
C ILE A 292 21.71 8.66 6.64
N SER A 293 20.42 8.78 6.33
CA SER A 293 19.81 10.02 5.84
C SER A 293 19.60 11.07 6.94
N ALA A 294 19.53 10.64 8.20
CA ALA A 294 19.44 11.55 9.36
C ALA A 294 20.77 12.27 9.66
N GLU A 295 21.87 11.77 9.09
CA GLU A 295 23.18 12.39 9.26
C GLU A 295 23.28 13.63 8.38
N SER A 296 23.39 14.79 9.01
CA SER A 296 23.58 16.05 8.33
C SER A 296 25.05 16.48 8.38
N TRP A 297 25.52 16.97 7.24
CA TRP A 297 26.86 17.53 7.10
C TRP A 297 26.85 19.02 7.45
N ASN A 298 27.53 19.37 8.53
CA ASN A 298 27.71 20.77 8.99
C ASN A 298 29.05 21.36 8.54
N GLY A 299 29.42 21.20 7.27
CA GLY A 299 30.61 21.83 6.68
C GLY A 299 31.97 21.17 6.99
N HIS A 300 32.15 20.58 8.16
CA HIS A 300 33.41 19.95 8.59
C HIS A 300 33.24 18.63 9.36
N GLU A 301 32.08 18.32 9.91
CA GLU A 301 31.86 17.09 10.66
C GLU A 301 30.48 16.48 10.34
N LEU A 302 30.40 15.15 10.34
CA LEU A 302 29.15 14.40 10.29
C LEU A 302 28.46 14.50 11.65
N VAL A 303 27.32 15.15 11.71
CA VAL A 303 26.49 15.21 12.92
C VAL A 303 25.57 14.00 12.92
N GLY A 304 25.62 13.18 13.97
CA GLY A 304 24.82 11.95 14.07
C GLY A 304 25.59 10.65 13.80
N ALA A 305 26.88 10.75 13.46
CA ALA A 305 27.76 9.62 13.14
C ALA A 305 28.01 8.62 14.29
N GLU A 306 27.41 8.85 15.45
CA GLU A 306 27.57 7.97 16.64
C GLU A 306 26.95 6.58 16.40
N CYS A 307 26.04 6.48 15.42
CA CYS A 307 25.38 5.22 15.05
C CYS A 307 26.14 4.39 14.02
N LEU A 308 27.17 4.95 13.37
CA LEU A 308 27.97 4.24 12.38
C LEU A 308 29.19 3.58 13.03
N ASP A 309 29.50 2.36 12.59
CA ASP A 309 30.76 1.76 12.96
C ASP A 309 31.96 2.56 12.37
N GLY A 310 33.16 2.33 12.92
CA GLY A 310 34.34 3.10 12.55
C GLY A 310 34.73 2.99 11.08
N HIS A 311 34.34 1.91 10.38
CA HIS A 311 34.59 1.73 8.96
C HIS A 311 33.59 2.51 8.12
N ALA A 312 32.30 2.43 8.43
CA ALA A 312 31.27 3.19 7.76
C ALA A 312 31.49 4.71 7.91
N LYS A 313 31.86 5.17 9.11
CA LYS A 313 32.24 6.57 9.36
C LYS A 313 33.38 7.01 8.43
N LYS A 314 34.45 6.22 8.34
CA LYS A 314 35.63 6.53 7.52
C LYS A 314 35.27 6.63 6.02
N ILE A 315 34.37 5.78 5.55
CA ILE A 315 33.87 5.81 4.17
C ILE A 315 33.06 7.07 3.94
N MET A 316 32.16 7.43 4.85
CA MET A 316 31.34 8.63 4.76
C MET A 316 32.20 9.90 4.79
N ASP A 317 33.22 9.98 5.65
CA ASP A 317 34.15 11.09 5.69
C ASP A 317 34.92 11.24 4.37
N THR A 318 35.36 10.12 3.79
CA THR A 318 36.01 10.11 2.48
C THR A 318 35.09 10.62 1.37
N LEU A 319 33.85 10.15 1.33
CA LEU A 319 32.85 10.60 0.34
C LEU A 319 32.52 12.08 0.49
N ASN A 320 32.43 12.57 1.71
CA ASN A 320 32.13 13.95 2.01
C ASN A 320 33.31 14.90 1.70
N SER A 321 34.51 14.38 1.54
CA SER A 321 35.67 15.16 1.10
C SER A 321 35.60 15.60 -0.36
N TYR A 322 34.77 14.92 -1.20
CA TYR A 322 34.58 15.30 -2.60
C TYR A 322 33.62 16.50 -2.76
N PRO A 323 33.82 17.38 -3.76
CA PRO A 323 32.90 18.46 -4.04
C PRO A 323 31.47 17.96 -4.28
N ALA A 324 30.47 18.68 -3.77
CA ALA A 324 29.06 18.27 -3.87
C ALA A 324 28.60 17.94 -5.28
N ARG A 325 29.12 18.64 -6.30
CA ARG A 325 28.81 18.41 -7.73
C ARG A 325 29.33 17.08 -8.27
N THR A 326 30.33 16.47 -7.63
CA THR A 326 30.89 15.17 -8.01
C THR A 326 30.36 14.03 -7.18
N ARG A 327 29.63 14.33 -6.12
CA ARG A 327 28.93 13.35 -5.29
C ARG A 327 27.66 12.93 -6.00
N THR A 328 27.66 11.75 -6.55
CA THR A 328 26.45 11.15 -7.10
C THR A 328 25.78 10.34 -6.00
N GLY A 329 24.46 10.19 -6.04
CA GLY A 329 23.75 9.28 -5.15
C GLY A 329 24.33 7.85 -5.19
N ASP A 330 24.95 7.49 -6.32
CA ASP A 330 25.64 6.20 -6.51
C ASP A 330 26.85 6.02 -5.60
N CYS A 331 27.61 7.09 -5.33
CA CYS A 331 28.74 7.04 -4.40
C CYS A 331 28.29 6.77 -2.98
N TYR A 332 27.21 7.45 -2.54
CA TYR A 332 26.64 7.23 -1.21
C TYR A 332 26.11 5.82 -1.05
N VAL A 333 25.36 5.33 -2.03
CA VAL A 333 24.78 3.99 -1.98
C VAL A 333 25.86 2.92 -1.92
N ARG A 334 26.96 3.06 -2.69
CA ARG A 334 28.09 2.10 -2.64
C ARG A 334 28.84 2.09 -1.32
N ALA A 335 28.86 3.23 -0.61
CA ALA A 335 29.56 3.35 0.66
C ALA A 335 28.77 2.82 1.86
N ILE A 336 27.46 2.76 1.74
CA ILE A 336 26.53 2.45 2.81
C ILE A 336 26.28 0.95 2.95
N PHE A 337 26.47 0.19 1.89
CA PHE A 337 26.25 -1.25 1.81
C PHE A 337 27.53 -2.02 1.57
#